data_21278651457234d091e04b0f89a060f7
#
_entry.id   21278651457234d091e04b0f89a060f7
#
_cell.length_a   1.000
_cell.length_b   1.000
_cell.length_c   1.000
_cell.angle_alpha   90.00
_cell.angle_beta   90.00
_cell.angle_gamma   90.00
#
_symmetry.space_group_name_H-M   'P 1'
#
loop_
_entity.id
_entity.type
_entity.pdbx_description
1 polymer ?
#
loop_
_entity_poly.entity_id
_entity_poly.type
_entity_poly.pdbx_seq_one_letter_code
_entity_poly.pdbx_strand_id
1 'polypeptide(L)'
;MGLMTQSTQPTKAEQALANSTDEASLRRTQARSEEIAAQIGEHPEYFRMLTGARPTGHLHLGHYFGTMQSWKQLQDANVDTWILVADYQVITDRDGVGPLRERVLSLVADALAVGVDPERSTIFTHSAVPALNQLMLPFLSLVTESELHRNPTVKAELEATDGRAMSGLMLTYPVHQAADILFCQANLVPVGKD
;
A
#
# COMPACT_ATOMS: atom_id res chain seq x y z
N MET A 1 18.76 3.75 41.06
CA MET A 1 17.35 3.82 41.51
C MET A 1 16.50 3.86 40.25
N GLY A 2 16.14 2.65 39.79
CA GLY A 2 15.46 2.47 38.50
C GLY A 2 13.94 2.58 38.69
N LEU A 3 13.33 3.49 37.96
CA LEU A 3 11.88 3.54 37.80
C LEU A 3 11.46 2.45 36.80
N MET A 4 10.90 1.37 37.32
CA MET A 4 10.16 0.40 36.50
C MET A 4 8.86 1.06 36.05
N THR A 5 8.74 1.39 34.79
CA THR A 5 7.47 1.71 34.15
C THR A 5 6.64 0.43 34.05
N GLN A 6 5.62 0.30 34.91
CA GLN A 6 4.62 -0.75 34.78
C GLN A 6 3.82 -0.51 33.51
N SER A 7 3.95 -1.40 32.55
CA SER A 7 3.05 -1.53 31.41
C SER A 7 1.67 -1.97 31.94
N THR A 8 0.75 -1.02 32.06
CA THR A 8 -0.65 -1.29 32.45
C THR A 8 -1.34 -1.96 31.27
N GLN A 9 -1.71 -3.23 31.41
CA GLN A 9 -2.59 -3.90 30.43
C GLN A 9 -3.94 -3.18 30.37
N PRO A 10 -4.52 -3.00 29.17
CA PRO A 10 -5.80 -2.33 29.01
C PRO A 10 -6.90 -3.08 29.78
N THR A 11 -7.80 -2.35 30.39
CA THR A 11 -8.94 -2.90 31.11
C THR A 11 -9.92 -3.60 30.15
N LYS A 12 -10.74 -4.53 30.67
CA LYS A 12 -11.79 -5.19 29.87
C LYS A 12 -12.76 -4.19 29.21
N ALA A 13 -12.99 -3.04 29.83
CA ALA A 13 -13.85 -1.99 29.28
C ALA A 13 -13.17 -1.25 28.12
N GLU A 14 -11.88 -0.97 28.21
CA GLU A 14 -11.09 -0.37 27.13
C GLU A 14 -10.96 -1.33 25.94
N GLN A 15 -10.76 -2.63 26.18
CA GLN A 15 -10.77 -3.66 25.12
C GLN A 15 -12.14 -3.80 24.45
N ALA A 16 -13.24 -3.76 25.22
CA ALA A 16 -14.59 -3.82 24.66
C ALA A 16 -14.92 -2.57 23.83
N LEU A 17 -14.47 -1.39 24.25
CA LEU A 17 -14.64 -0.13 23.50
C LEU A 17 -13.81 -0.14 22.21
N ALA A 18 -12.56 -0.59 22.26
CA ALA A 18 -11.70 -0.74 21.07
C ALA A 18 -12.34 -1.71 20.05
N ASN A 19 -12.77 -2.90 20.50
CA ASN A 19 -13.44 -3.88 19.65
C ASN A 19 -14.73 -3.33 19.01
N SER A 20 -15.55 -2.57 19.75
CA SER A 20 -16.76 -1.95 19.20
C SER A 20 -16.45 -0.86 18.16
N THR A 21 -15.37 -0.13 18.33
CA THR A 21 -14.89 0.88 17.39
C THR A 21 -14.36 0.22 16.12
N ASP A 22 -13.64 -0.87 16.25
CA ASP A 22 -13.11 -1.66 15.12
C ASP A 22 -14.24 -2.30 14.31
N GLU A 23 -15.26 -2.88 14.97
CA GLU A 23 -16.44 -3.42 14.29
C GLU A 23 -17.23 -2.35 13.54
N ALA A 24 -17.43 -1.19 14.14
CA ALA A 24 -18.11 -0.07 13.48
C ALA A 24 -17.32 0.46 12.29
N SER A 25 -16.00 0.54 12.39
CA SER A 25 -15.09 0.91 11.30
C SER A 25 -15.17 -0.11 10.16
N LEU A 26 -15.11 -1.40 10.48
CA LEU A 26 -15.19 -2.48 9.50
C LEU A 26 -16.51 -2.45 8.71
N ARG A 27 -17.64 -2.27 9.41
CA ARG A 27 -18.97 -2.16 8.77
C ARG A 27 -19.05 -0.97 7.81
N ARG A 28 -18.49 0.20 8.20
CA ARG A 28 -18.44 1.39 7.31
C ARG A 28 -17.61 1.11 6.07
N THR A 29 -16.46 0.46 6.23
CA THR A 29 -15.57 0.09 5.12
C THR A 29 -16.25 -0.90 4.17
N GLN A 30 -16.96 -1.90 4.71
CA GLN A 30 -17.73 -2.85 3.90
C GLN A 30 -18.84 -2.16 3.12
N ALA A 31 -19.67 -1.34 3.79
CA ALA A 31 -20.74 -0.60 3.13
C ALA A 31 -20.20 0.33 2.02
N ARG A 32 -19.05 0.99 2.25
CA ARG A 32 -18.41 1.81 1.25
C ARG A 32 -17.89 0.99 0.06
N SER A 33 -17.34 -0.19 0.33
CA SER A 33 -16.87 -1.10 -0.73
C SER A 33 -18.03 -1.61 -1.59
N GLU A 34 -19.17 -1.93 -1.01
CA GLU A 34 -20.38 -2.34 -1.74
C GLU A 34 -20.94 -1.19 -2.60
N GLU A 35 -20.97 0.02 -2.06
CA GLU A 35 -21.36 1.22 -2.82
C GLU A 35 -20.45 1.47 -4.03
N ILE A 36 -19.13 1.39 -3.82
CA ILE A 36 -18.14 1.54 -4.89
C ILE A 36 -18.31 0.43 -5.93
N ALA A 37 -18.50 -0.81 -5.51
CA ALA A 37 -18.71 -1.94 -6.44
C ALA A 37 -19.95 -1.74 -7.32
N ALA A 38 -21.05 -1.22 -6.76
CA ALA A 38 -22.25 -0.87 -7.52
C ALA A 38 -21.96 0.25 -8.54
N GLN A 39 -21.27 1.31 -8.13
CA GLN A 39 -20.90 2.42 -9.00
C GLN A 39 -19.95 1.97 -10.13
N ILE A 40 -19.02 1.07 -9.87
CA ILE A 40 -18.15 0.48 -10.91
C ILE A 40 -18.98 -0.30 -11.93
N GLY A 41 -20.03 -1.02 -11.49
CA GLY A 41 -20.92 -1.75 -12.39
C GLY A 41 -21.70 -0.85 -13.35
N GLU A 42 -22.00 0.38 -12.94
CA GLU A 42 -22.74 1.35 -13.75
C GLU A 42 -21.83 2.28 -14.55
N HIS A 43 -20.72 2.73 -13.95
CA HIS A 43 -19.84 3.77 -14.47
C HIS A 43 -18.36 3.46 -14.20
N PRO A 44 -17.79 2.39 -14.79
CA PRO A 44 -16.38 2.01 -14.58
C PRO A 44 -15.42 3.12 -15.04
N GLU A 45 -15.80 3.92 -16.03
CA GLU A 45 -15.00 5.02 -16.58
C GLU A 45 -14.72 6.16 -15.59
N TYR A 46 -15.44 6.23 -14.48
CA TYR A 46 -15.18 7.23 -13.42
C TYR A 46 -14.06 6.77 -12.46
N PHE A 47 -13.62 5.53 -12.59
CA PHE A 47 -12.64 4.95 -11.67
C PHE A 47 -11.30 4.71 -12.35
N ARG A 48 -10.25 5.11 -11.65
CA ARG A 48 -8.87 4.73 -11.93
C ARG A 48 -8.30 4.00 -10.72
N MET A 49 -7.97 2.75 -10.89
CA MET A 49 -7.35 1.94 -9.87
C MET A 49 -5.83 2.08 -9.91
N LEU A 50 -5.22 2.35 -8.77
CA LEU A 50 -3.79 2.17 -8.55
C LEU A 50 -3.59 1.10 -7.49
N THR A 51 -2.73 0.14 -7.77
CA THR A 51 -2.21 -0.80 -6.79
C THR A 51 -0.69 -0.81 -6.85
N GLY A 52 -0.04 -0.98 -5.69
CA GLY A 52 1.41 -1.10 -5.58
C GLY A 52 1.80 -2.50 -5.11
N ALA A 53 2.75 -3.12 -5.77
CA ALA A 53 3.33 -4.38 -5.35
C ALA A 53 4.86 -4.27 -5.25
N ARG A 54 5.42 -4.63 -4.08
CA ARG A 54 6.87 -4.63 -3.88
C ARG A 54 7.48 -5.91 -4.44
N PRO A 55 8.52 -5.83 -5.30
CA PRO A 55 9.19 -7.01 -5.85
C PRO A 55 10.18 -7.60 -4.83
N THR A 56 9.67 -8.15 -3.72
CA THR A 56 10.48 -8.68 -2.61
C THR A 56 10.86 -10.16 -2.76
N GLY A 57 10.17 -10.90 -3.63
CA GLY A 57 10.44 -12.33 -3.87
C GLY A 57 9.38 -12.98 -4.74
N HIS A 58 9.33 -14.32 -4.72
CA HIS A 58 8.32 -15.06 -5.46
C HIS A 58 6.94 -14.87 -4.84
N LEU A 59 5.95 -14.64 -5.70
CA LEU A 59 4.56 -14.59 -5.29
C LEU A 59 4.02 -16.00 -4.99
N HIS A 60 3.02 -16.06 -4.13
CA HIS A 60 2.35 -17.30 -3.76
C HIS A 60 0.82 -17.12 -3.77
N LEU A 61 0.07 -18.19 -3.57
CA LEU A 61 -1.40 -18.17 -3.63
C LEU A 61 -2.04 -17.11 -2.73
N GLY A 62 -1.42 -16.78 -1.59
CA GLY A 62 -1.89 -15.70 -0.71
C GLY A 62 -1.88 -14.34 -1.40
N HIS A 63 -0.84 -14.02 -2.18
CA HIS A 63 -0.79 -12.78 -2.99
C HIS A 63 -1.84 -12.79 -4.10
N TYR A 64 -2.07 -13.97 -4.72
CA TYR A 64 -3.12 -14.08 -5.73
C TYR A 64 -4.50 -13.75 -5.17
N PHE A 65 -4.92 -14.44 -4.09
CA PHE A 65 -6.24 -14.22 -3.49
C PHE A 65 -6.35 -12.89 -2.73
N GLY A 66 -5.25 -12.41 -2.17
CA GLY A 66 -5.23 -11.15 -1.40
C GLY A 66 -5.29 -9.89 -2.27
N THR A 67 -4.65 -9.92 -3.45
CA THR A 67 -4.50 -8.69 -4.27
C THR A 67 -4.66 -8.91 -5.77
N MET A 68 -3.97 -9.89 -6.38
CA MET A 68 -3.89 -9.98 -7.85
C MET A 68 -5.23 -10.34 -8.51
N GLN A 69 -6.08 -11.10 -7.81
CA GLN A 69 -7.43 -11.40 -8.29
C GLN A 69 -8.26 -10.14 -8.48
N SER A 70 -8.13 -9.16 -7.59
CA SER A 70 -8.84 -7.88 -7.70
C SER A 70 -8.36 -7.04 -8.89
N TRP A 71 -7.06 -7.13 -9.26
CA TRP A 71 -6.52 -6.43 -10.44
C TRP A 71 -7.25 -6.88 -11.70
N LYS A 72 -7.33 -8.20 -11.88
CA LYS A 72 -8.02 -8.77 -13.03
C LYS A 72 -9.52 -8.45 -13.01
N GLN A 73 -10.18 -8.56 -11.87
CA GLN A 73 -11.61 -8.28 -11.75
C GLN A 73 -11.93 -6.83 -12.13
N LEU A 74 -11.14 -5.85 -11.67
CA LEU A 74 -11.32 -4.45 -12.00
C LEU A 74 -11.01 -4.15 -13.47
N GLN A 75 -9.95 -4.76 -14.02
CA GLN A 75 -9.68 -4.69 -15.45
C GLN A 75 -10.85 -5.24 -16.28
N ASP A 76 -11.40 -6.40 -15.89
CA ASP A 76 -12.52 -7.04 -16.60
C ASP A 76 -13.80 -6.19 -16.51
N ALA A 77 -13.98 -5.44 -15.42
CA ALA A 77 -15.02 -4.45 -15.25
C ALA A 77 -14.79 -3.13 -16.02
N ASN A 78 -13.73 -3.04 -16.84
CA ASN A 78 -13.31 -1.86 -17.60
C ASN A 78 -12.90 -0.65 -16.75
N VAL A 79 -12.46 -0.86 -15.53
CA VAL A 79 -11.82 0.18 -14.71
C VAL A 79 -10.42 0.46 -15.30
N ASP A 80 -10.03 1.74 -15.41
CA ASP A 80 -8.68 2.15 -15.79
C ASP A 80 -7.69 1.66 -14.74
N THR A 81 -6.93 0.59 -15.07
CA THR A 81 -6.15 -0.20 -14.12
C THR A 81 -4.66 0.08 -14.23
N TRP A 82 -4.06 0.58 -13.15
CA TRP A 82 -2.66 0.92 -13.04
C TRP A 82 -1.99 0.08 -11.94
N ILE A 83 -0.91 -0.61 -12.31
CA ILE A 83 -0.15 -1.51 -11.43
C ILE A 83 1.27 -0.98 -11.33
N LEU A 84 1.63 -0.49 -10.15
CA LEU A 84 2.96 -0.01 -9.83
C LEU A 84 3.80 -1.15 -9.25
N VAL A 85 4.87 -1.51 -9.93
CA VAL A 85 5.92 -2.34 -9.35
C VAL A 85 6.84 -1.42 -8.55
N ALA A 86 6.68 -1.42 -7.24
CA ALA A 86 7.29 -0.46 -6.32
C ALA A 86 8.77 -0.81 -6.04
N ASP A 87 9.61 -0.73 -7.07
CA ASP A 87 11.02 -1.13 -7.03
C ASP A 87 11.86 -0.25 -6.10
N TYR A 88 11.56 1.04 -5.93
CA TYR A 88 12.27 1.90 -4.98
C TYR A 88 11.88 1.58 -3.52
N GLN A 89 10.68 1.08 -3.26
CA GLN A 89 10.29 0.73 -1.89
C GLN A 89 11.01 -0.51 -1.35
N VAL A 90 11.61 -1.33 -2.22
CA VAL A 90 12.46 -2.45 -1.78
C VAL A 90 13.72 -1.96 -1.05
N ILE A 91 14.16 -0.72 -1.30
CA ILE A 91 15.33 -0.13 -0.61
C ILE A 91 15.06 0.07 0.90
N THR A 92 13.81 0.07 1.33
CA THR A 92 13.45 0.10 2.75
C THR A 92 13.62 -1.25 3.43
N ASP A 93 13.73 -2.34 2.67
CA ASP A 93 13.86 -3.68 3.22
C ASP A 93 15.20 -3.87 3.95
N ARG A 94 15.14 -4.52 5.09
CA ARG A 94 16.30 -4.69 5.99
C ARG A 94 17.33 -5.69 5.46
N ASP A 95 16.88 -6.62 4.63
CA ASP A 95 17.68 -7.73 4.10
C ASP A 95 18.39 -7.39 2.78
N GLY A 96 18.32 -6.13 2.36
CA GLY A 96 18.92 -5.64 1.12
C GLY A 96 18.06 -5.88 -0.12
N VAL A 97 18.48 -5.26 -1.22
CA VAL A 97 17.69 -5.17 -2.46
C VAL A 97 17.67 -6.50 -3.24
N GLY A 98 18.67 -7.37 -3.04
CA GLY A 98 18.79 -8.64 -3.77
C GLY A 98 18.79 -8.48 -5.30
N PRO A 99 18.40 -9.50 -6.08
CA PRO A 99 18.34 -9.46 -7.54
C PRO A 99 17.08 -8.70 -8.02
N LEU A 100 17.03 -7.39 -7.79
CA LEU A 100 15.85 -6.57 -7.99
C LEU A 100 15.26 -6.69 -9.41
N ARG A 101 16.12 -6.66 -10.44
CA ARG A 101 15.66 -6.78 -11.83
C ARG A 101 14.90 -8.08 -12.09
N GLU A 102 15.42 -9.19 -11.58
CA GLU A 102 14.79 -10.51 -11.74
C GLU A 102 13.45 -10.56 -11.01
N ARG A 103 13.40 -10.01 -9.79
CA ARG A 103 12.17 -9.93 -9.00
C ARG A 103 11.10 -9.06 -9.67
N VAL A 104 11.47 -7.91 -10.27
CA VAL A 104 10.57 -7.06 -11.04
C VAL A 104 10.01 -7.84 -12.25
N LEU A 105 10.87 -8.51 -13.02
CA LEU A 105 10.43 -9.31 -14.16
C LEU A 105 9.53 -10.47 -13.75
N SER A 106 9.84 -11.15 -12.65
CA SER A 106 9.00 -12.22 -12.09
C SER A 106 7.61 -11.72 -11.70
N LEU A 107 7.53 -10.58 -11.01
CA LEU A 107 6.25 -9.99 -10.60
C LEU A 107 5.40 -9.60 -11.81
N VAL A 108 6.01 -9.00 -12.83
CA VAL A 108 5.31 -8.69 -14.09
C VAL A 108 4.82 -9.97 -14.78
N ALA A 109 5.66 -11.01 -14.86
CA ALA A 109 5.28 -12.29 -15.43
C ALA A 109 4.10 -12.94 -14.67
N ASP A 110 4.12 -12.87 -13.33
CA ASP A 110 3.03 -13.36 -12.48
C ASP A 110 1.73 -12.56 -12.73
N ALA A 111 1.81 -11.23 -12.87
CA ALA A 111 0.66 -10.40 -13.22
C ALA A 111 0.03 -10.80 -14.56
N LEU A 112 0.86 -11.02 -15.58
CA LEU A 112 0.40 -11.48 -16.89
C LEU A 112 -0.19 -12.89 -16.81
N ALA A 113 0.43 -13.79 -16.05
CA ALA A 113 -0.02 -15.17 -15.88
C ALA A 113 -1.40 -15.28 -15.21
N VAL A 114 -1.74 -14.35 -14.30
CA VAL A 114 -3.07 -14.30 -13.67
C VAL A 114 -4.12 -13.60 -14.55
N GLY A 115 -3.74 -13.13 -15.73
CA GLY A 115 -4.65 -12.58 -16.74
C GLY A 115 -4.73 -11.05 -16.76
N VAL A 116 -3.78 -10.34 -16.16
CA VAL A 116 -3.63 -8.91 -16.42
C VAL A 116 -3.19 -8.71 -17.87
N ASP A 117 -3.96 -7.94 -18.62
CA ASP A 117 -3.72 -7.65 -20.02
C ASP A 117 -2.95 -6.32 -20.16
N PRO A 118 -1.73 -6.31 -20.68
CA PRO A 118 -0.91 -5.10 -20.81
C PRO A 118 -1.44 -4.12 -21.87
N GLU A 119 -2.37 -4.52 -22.72
CA GLU A 119 -3.05 -3.61 -23.65
C GLU A 119 -4.22 -2.85 -23.00
N ARG A 120 -4.71 -3.37 -21.85
CA ARG A 120 -5.83 -2.81 -21.09
C ARG A 120 -5.41 -2.19 -19.77
N SER A 121 -4.25 -2.58 -19.24
CA SER A 121 -3.72 -2.12 -17.96
C SER A 121 -2.34 -1.52 -18.12
N THR A 122 -2.05 -0.49 -17.34
CA THR A 122 -0.71 0.11 -17.28
C THR A 122 0.12 -0.55 -16.19
N ILE A 123 1.24 -1.17 -16.56
CA ILE A 123 2.21 -1.73 -15.60
C ILE A 123 3.50 -0.91 -15.69
N PHE A 124 3.98 -0.37 -14.57
CA PHE A 124 5.17 0.48 -14.56
C PHE A 124 5.95 0.36 -13.26
N THR A 125 7.21 0.84 -13.23
CA THR A 125 8.07 0.90 -12.05
C THR A 125 8.36 2.34 -11.67
N HIS A 126 8.71 2.62 -10.41
CA HIS A 126 9.20 3.95 -10.01
C HIS A 126 10.42 4.38 -10.83
N SER A 127 11.36 3.47 -11.05
CA SER A 127 12.60 3.75 -11.79
C SER A 127 12.36 4.15 -13.25
N ALA A 128 11.26 3.69 -13.86
CA ALA A 128 10.88 4.05 -15.23
C ALA A 128 10.15 5.40 -15.32
N VAL A 129 9.64 5.93 -14.20
CA VAL A 129 8.84 7.17 -14.15
C VAL A 129 9.44 8.17 -13.16
N PRO A 130 10.59 8.79 -13.47
CA PRO A 130 11.25 9.73 -12.55
C PRO A 130 10.38 10.91 -12.12
N ALA A 131 9.46 11.37 -12.97
CA ALA A 131 8.58 12.49 -12.70
C ALA A 131 7.65 12.23 -11.50
N LEU A 132 7.21 10.98 -11.29
CA LEU A 132 6.44 10.58 -10.12
C LEU A 132 7.24 10.82 -8.84
N ASN A 133 8.49 10.37 -8.83
CA ASN A 133 9.36 10.49 -7.65
C ASN A 133 9.69 11.95 -7.32
N GLN A 134 9.70 12.84 -8.31
CA GLN A 134 9.92 14.28 -8.11
C GLN A 134 8.79 14.95 -7.31
N LEU A 135 7.57 14.41 -7.31
CA LEU A 135 6.47 14.92 -6.50
C LEU A 135 6.70 14.76 -5.00
N MET A 136 7.51 13.80 -4.60
CA MET A 136 7.83 13.59 -3.19
C MET A 136 8.42 14.86 -2.54
N LEU A 137 9.27 15.59 -3.25
CA LEU A 137 9.95 16.77 -2.71
C LEU A 137 8.97 17.90 -2.33
N PRO A 138 8.07 18.38 -3.22
CA PRO A 138 7.07 19.36 -2.82
C PRO A 138 6.10 18.81 -1.74
N PHE A 139 5.76 17.54 -1.75
CA PHE A 139 4.88 16.96 -0.74
C PHE A 139 5.53 16.90 0.65
N LEU A 140 6.83 16.67 0.72
CA LEU A 140 7.58 16.76 1.98
C LEU A 140 7.53 18.15 2.62
N SER A 141 7.33 19.22 1.84
CA SER A 141 7.14 20.56 2.39
C SER A 141 5.76 20.78 3.04
N LEU A 142 4.82 19.89 2.81
CA LEU A 142 3.43 19.99 3.31
C LEU A 142 3.20 19.19 4.59
N VAL A 143 4.17 18.39 5.02
CA VAL A 143 4.05 17.51 6.20
C VAL A 143 5.14 17.81 7.21
N THR A 144 4.84 17.65 8.47
CA THR A 144 5.78 17.78 9.58
C THR A 144 6.34 16.42 10.00
N GLU A 145 7.53 16.41 10.60
CA GLU A 145 8.11 15.22 11.23
C GLU A 145 7.14 14.55 12.22
N SER A 146 6.45 15.36 13.03
CA SER A 146 5.48 14.86 13.99
C SER A 146 4.29 14.17 13.34
N GLU A 147 3.85 14.59 12.15
CA GLU A 147 2.79 13.92 11.41
C GLU A 147 3.26 12.59 10.85
N LEU A 148 4.48 12.52 10.31
CA LEU A 148 5.07 11.28 9.83
C LEU A 148 5.20 10.24 10.94
N HIS A 149 5.69 10.63 12.11
CA HIS A 149 5.79 9.74 13.27
C HIS A 149 4.43 9.25 13.81
N ARG A 150 3.34 9.99 13.58
CA ARG A 150 1.98 9.56 13.95
C ARG A 150 1.36 8.60 12.96
N ASN A 151 1.94 8.44 11.77
CA ASN A 151 1.44 7.47 10.80
C ASN A 151 1.49 6.05 11.40
N PRO A 152 0.38 5.28 11.39
CA PRO A 152 0.32 3.98 12.04
C PRO A 152 1.37 2.99 11.51
N THR A 153 1.63 2.99 10.20
CA THR A 153 2.59 2.08 9.59
C THR A 153 4.03 2.48 9.94
N VAL A 154 4.37 3.78 9.93
CA VAL A 154 5.68 4.27 10.39
C VAL A 154 5.90 3.90 11.85
N LYS A 155 4.86 4.03 12.68
CA LYS A 155 4.92 3.66 14.09
C LYS A 155 5.16 2.17 14.30
N ALA A 156 4.44 1.32 13.58
CA ALA A 156 4.64 -0.14 13.63
C ALA A 156 6.04 -0.54 13.16
N GLU A 157 6.55 0.08 12.10
CA GLU A 157 7.92 -0.13 11.63
C GLU A 157 8.97 0.33 12.66
N LEU A 158 8.74 1.47 13.32
CA LEU A 158 9.61 1.96 14.39
C LEU A 158 9.68 0.96 15.55
N GLU A 159 8.56 0.43 15.98
CA GLU A 159 8.47 -0.62 17.01
C GLU A 159 9.21 -1.89 16.58
N ALA A 160 9.11 -2.28 15.31
CA ALA A 160 9.79 -3.44 14.75
C ALA A 160 11.30 -3.24 14.51
N THR A 161 11.84 -2.02 14.62
CA THR A 161 13.29 -1.79 14.46
C THR A 161 14.15 -2.27 15.63
N ASP A 162 13.52 -2.62 16.74
CA ASP A 162 14.19 -3.13 17.96
C ASP A 162 15.33 -2.18 18.43
N GLY A 163 15.06 -0.86 18.40
CA GLY A 163 16.00 0.19 18.80
C GLY A 163 17.03 0.62 17.75
N ARG A 164 16.98 0.07 16.53
CA ARG A 164 17.82 0.54 15.42
C ARG A 164 17.31 1.88 14.88
N ALA A 165 18.24 2.71 14.39
CA ALA A 165 17.88 4.00 13.78
C ALA A 165 17.04 3.79 12.52
N MET A 166 15.92 4.52 12.44
CA MET A 166 15.07 4.56 11.24
C MET A 166 15.77 5.37 10.14
N SER A 167 15.75 4.88 8.91
CA SER A 167 16.26 5.66 7.77
C SER A 167 15.30 6.79 7.41
N GLY A 168 15.81 7.86 6.78
CA GLY A 168 14.96 8.94 6.26
C GLY A 168 13.93 8.44 5.24
N LEU A 169 14.29 7.45 4.42
CA LEU A 169 13.37 6.84 3.47
C LEU A 169 12.22 6.10 4.19
N MET A 170 12.53 5.35 5.24
CA MET A 170 11.53 4.65 6.04
C MET A 170 10.56 5.62 6.75
N LEU A 171 11.04 6.78 7.19
CA LEU A 171 10.19 7.81 7.78
C LEU A 171 9.28 8.48 6.73
N THR A 172 9.77 8.68 5.52
CA THR A 172 9.11 9.50 4.50
C THR A 172 8.36 8.70 3.44
N TYR A 173 8.41 7.35 3.48
CA TYR A 173 7.72 6.54 2.48
C TYR A 173 6.19 6.79 2.36
N PRO A 174 5.45 7.20 3.42
CA PRO A 174 4.03 7.52 3.25
C PRO A 174 3.82 8.73 2.32
N VAL A 175 4.78 9.66 2.28
CA VAL A 175 4.76 10.81 1.34
C VAL A 175 5.02 10.33 -0.08
N HIS A 176 5.93 9.38 -0.27
CA HIS A 176 6.16 8.77 -1.57
C HIS A 176 4.92 8.01 -2.06
N GLN A 177 4.26 7.26 -1.18
CA GLN A 177 3.00 6.58 -1.51
C GLN A 177 1.86 7.56 -1.87
N ALA A 178 1.80 8.71 -1.20
CA ALA A 178 0.87 9.78 -1.60
C ALA A 178 1.21 10.32 -2.99
N ALA A 179 2.50 10.45 -3.33
CA ALA A 179 2.93 10.84 -4.67
C ALA A 179 2.51 9.80 -5.72
N ASP A 180 2.60 8.50 -5.44
CA ASP A 180 2.15 7.43 -6.33
C ASP A 180 0.67 7.61 -6.70
N ILE A 181 -0.18 7.80 -5.68
CA ILE A 181 -1.64 7.92 -5.86
C ILE A 181 -2.00 9.20 -6.63
N LEU A 182 -1.42 10.32 -6.23
CA LEU A 182 -1.76 11.63 -6.80
C LEU A 182 -1.20 11.83 -8.20
N PHE A 183 -0.02 11.29 -8.51
CA PHE A 183 0.55 11.30 -9.85
C PHE A 183 -0.35 10.56 -10.83
N CYS A 184 -0.82 9.38 -10.46
CA CYS A 184 -1.72 8.58 -11.28
C CYS A 184 -3.16 9.14 -11.29
N GLN A 185 -3.49 10.12 -10.43
CA GLN A 185 -4.86 10.59 -10.25
C GLN A 185 -5.83 9.45 -9.90
N ALA A 186 -5.36 8.48 -9.14
CA ALA A 186 -6.14 7.32 -8.76
C ALA A 186 -7.18 7.71 -7.69
N ASN A 187 -8.40 7.22 -7.87
CA ASN A 187 -9.50 7.37 -6.92
C ASN A 187 -9.99 6.02 -6.35
N LEU A 188 -9.35 4.93 -6.78
CA LEU A 188 -9.58 3.58 -6.28
C LEU A 188 -8.24 2.92 -5.94
N VAL A 189 -8.06 2.58 -4.67
CA VAL A 189 -6.85 1.89 -4.19
C VAL A 189 -7.29 0.62 -3.46
N PRO A 190 -7.30 -0.54 -4.13
CA PRO A 190 -7.61 -1.80 -3.48
C PRO A 190 -6.49 -2.16 -2.52
N VAL A 191 -6.84 -2.42 -1.27
CA VAL A 191 -5.92 -2.85 -0.23
C VAL A 191 -6.31 -4.25 0.23
N GLY A 192 -5.33 -5.13 0.38
CA GLY A 192 -5.54 -6.43 1.01
C GLY A 192 -5.83 -6.23 2.49
N LYS A 193 -6.51 -7.21 3.07
CA LYS A 193 -6.59 -7.32 4.53
C LYS A 193 -5.35 -8.11 4.95
N ASP A 194 -4.42 -7.46 5.63
CA ASP A 194 -3.26 -8.12 6.24
C ASP A 194 -3.69 -9.03 7.38
#